data_7d1e39275c146fac10b4f8ac858b33f1
#
_entry.id   7d1e39275c146fac10b4f8ac858b33f1
#
_cell.length_a   1.000
_cell.length_b   1.000
_cell.length_c   1.000
_cell.angle_alpha   90.00
_cell.angle_beta   90.00
_cell.angle_gamma   90.00
#
_symmetry.space_group_name_H-M   'P 1'
#
loop_
_entity.id
_entity.type
_entity.pdbx_description
1 polymer ?
#
loop_
_entity_poly.entity_id
_entity_poly.type
_entity_poly.pdbx_seq_one_letter_code
_entity_poly.pdbx_strand_id
1 'polypeptide(L)'
;MASFSYVALTPEGRRKKGIIEADSEKQVRQKLRKQSLVPVEVKSAAGQLKGDTGKGSRFTLMRTSMNSAALCLATRQLATLVEATIPVEEALATVAEQCEKPGQKALLSEVRSQVLEGKSLAEALSRFPRVFSRLYRSMVAAGEKSGHLDTVLERLADYTENQQKIKGKIIQAMIYPT
;
A
#
# COMPACT_ATOMS: atom_id res chain seq x y z
N MET A 1 12.69 -14.93 28.21
CA MET A 1 12.72 -13.47 28.01
C MET A 1 11.71 -13.13 26.93
N ALA A 2 10.74 -12.32 27.22
CA ALA A 2 9.71 -11.89 26.26
C ALA A 2 9.98 -10.44 25.83
N SER A 3 9.78 -10.15 24.56
CA SER A 3 9.89 -8.77 24.03
C SER A 3 8.57 -8.05 24.23
N PHE A 4 8.64 -6.86 24.78
CA PHE A 4 7.47 -5.98 25.00
C PHE A 4 7.64 -4.70 24.19
N SER A 5 6.60 -4.33 23.46
CA SER A 5 6.51 -3.00 22.84
C SER A 5 5.91 -2.02 23.81
N TYR A 6 6.48 -0.85 23.92
CA TYR A 6 5.98 0.19 24.82
C TYR A 6 5.80 1.53 24.11
N VAL A 7 4.85 2.30 24.63
CA VAL A 7 4.68 3.72 24.35
C VAL A 7 4.80 4.44 25.68
N ALA A 8 5.77 5.31 25.81
CA ALA A 8 6.02 6.09 27.01
C ALA A 8 6.12 7.58 26.69
N LEU A 9 5.81 8.40 27.68
CA LEU A 9 5.99 9.86 27.62
C LEU A 9 7.29 10.25 28.32
N THR A 10 8.08 11.10 27.67
CA THR A 10 9.21 11.77 28.31
C THR A 10 8.70 12.87 29.28
N PRO A 11 9.52 13.33 30.24
CA PRO A 11 9.14 14.43 31.13
C PRO A 11 8.71 15.71 30.39
N GLU A 12 9.14 15.84 29.13
CA GLU A 12 8.82 16.95 28.22
C GLU A 12 7.50 16.75 27.45
N GLY A 13 6.74 15.66 27.75
CA GLY A 13 5.47 15.36 27.10
C GLY A 13 5.57 14.72 25.69
N ARG A 14 6.76 14.36 25.24
CA ARG A 14 6.96 13.71 23.94
C ARG A 14 6.71 12.20 24.02
N ARG A 15 6.04 11.65 23.03
CA ARG A 15 5.81 10.20 22.93
C ARG A 15 7.05 9.48 22.37
N LYS A 16 7.58 8.54 23.15
CA LYS A 16 8.67 7.64 22.75
C LYS A 16 8.12 6.22 22.63
N LYS A 17 8.38 5.58 21.50
CA LYS A 17 8.04 4.17 21.26
C LYS A 17 9.33 3.36 21.21
N GLY A 18 9.30 2.14 21.72
CA GLY A 18 10.44 1.24 21.67
C GLY A 18 10.06 -0.19 22.01
N ILE A 19 11.02 -1.08 21.91
CA ILE A 19 10.91 -2.49 22.33
C ILE A 19 11.89 -2.71 23.47
N ILE A 20 11.44 -3.38 24.51
CA ILE A 20 12.26 -3.73 25.66
C ILE A 20 12.05 -5.19 26.01
N GLU A 21 13.13 -5.88 26.35
CA GLU A 21 13.08 -7.25 26.79
C GLU A 21 12.90 -7.32 28.32
N ALA A 22 11.91 -8.07 28.73
CA ALA A 22 11.63 -8.32 30.15
C ALA A 22 10.83 -9.62 30.32
N ASP A 23 10.79 -10.12 31.54
CA ASP A 23 10.05 -11.34 31.87
C ASP A 23 8.58 -11.06 32.19
N SER A 24 8.22 -9.81 32.46
CA SER A 24 6.85 -9.40 32.74
C SER A 24 6.59 -7.92 32.46
N GLU A 25 5.31 -7.56 32.23
CA GLU A 25 4.89 -6.15 32.08
C GLU A 25 5.27 -5.26 33.26
N LYS A 26 5.27 -5.82 34.48
CA LYS A 26 5.67 -5.10 35.71
C LYS A 26 7.14 -4.68 35.66
N GLN A 27 7.99 -5.55 35.14
CA GLN A 27 9.42 -5.24 34.96
C GLN A 27 9.62 -4.17 33.87
N VAL A 28 8.86 -4.23 32.77
CA VAL A 28 8.90 -3.18 31.73
C VAL A 28 8.57 -1.83 32.32
N ARG A 29 7.47 -1.74 33.08
CA ARG A 29 7.05 -0.48 33.73
C ARG A 29 8.07 0.04 34.72
N GLN A 30 8.73 -0.84 35.48
CA GLN A 30 9.80 -0.45 36.39
C GLN A 30 11.03 0.05 35.65
N LYS A 31 11.46 -0.64 34.59
CA LYS A 31 12.60 -0.22 33.76
C LYS A 31 12.35 1.14 33.11
N LEU A 32 11.14 1.40 32.59
CA LEU A 32 10.77 2.66 32.00
C LEU A 32 10.73 3.82 33.03
N ARG A 33 10.21 3.55 34.25
CA ARG A 33 10.24 4.55 35.35
C ARG A 33 11.64 4.91 35.77
N LYS A 34 12.57 3.96 35.82
CA LYS A 34 14.00 4.21 36.11
C LYS A 34 14.66 5.12 35.03
N GLN A 35 14.11 5.14 33.83
CA GLN A 35 14.55 6.00 32.71
C GLN A 35 13.77 7.31 32.64
N SER A 36 13.03 7.68 33.70
CA SER A 36 12.17 8.87 33.75
C SER A 36 11.10 8.91 32.64
N LEU A 37 10.69 7.74 32.17
CA LEU A 37 9.66 7.58 31.15
C LEU A 37 8.35 7.12 31.82
N VAL A 38 7.26 7.81 31.53
CA VAL A 38 5.92 7.42 32.01
C VAL A 38 5.31 6.43 31.00
N PRO A 39 5.17 5.14 31.37
CA PRO A 39 4.56 4.16 30.48
C PRO A 39 3.08 4.46 30.27
N VAL A 40 2.68 4.71 29.03
CA VAL A 40 1.27 4.93 28.65
C VAL A 40 0.66 3.60 28.20
N GLU A 41 1.41 2.81 27.45
CA GLU A 41 0.94 1.53 26.93
C GLU A 41 2.11 0.54 26.87
N VAL A 42 1.87 -0.66 27.38
CA VAL A 42 2.84 -1.78 27.33
C VAL A 42 2.09 -2.99 26.78
N LYS A 43 2.58 -3.57 25.69
CA LYS A 43 2.02 -4.78 25.06
C LYS A 43 3.09 -5.85 24.93
N SER A 44 2.76 -7.07 25.29
CA SER A 44 3.66 -8.22 25.06
C SER A 44 3.75 -8.50 23.54
N ALA A 45 4.96 -8.50 23.01
CA ALA A 45 5.21 -8.88 21.62
C ALA A 45 4.93 -10.37 21.37
N ALA A 46 4.97 -11.21 22.38
CA ALA A 46 4.66 -12.64 22.28
C ALA A 46 3.16 -12.95 22.15
N GLY A 47 2.29 -11.98 22.48
CA GLY A 47 0.83 -12.12 22.35
C GLY A 47 0.28 -11.89 20.95
N GLN A 48 1.09 -11.46 20.00
CA GLN A 48 0.65 -11.18 18.62
C GLN A 48 0.72 -12.38 17.68
N LEU A 49 1.13 -13.57 18.16
CA LEU A 49 1.23 -14.77 17.31
C LEU A 49 0.07 -15.77 17.49
N LYS A 50 -0.92 -15.48 18.34
CA LYS A 50 -2.10 -16.35 18.45
C LYS A 50 -3.35 -15.52 18.65
N GLY A 51 -4.18 -15.46 17.64
CA GLY A 51 -5.60 -15.15 17.74
C GLY A 51 -5.99 -13.75 17.37
N ASP A 52 -6.01 -13.43 16.09
CA ASP A 52 -7.07 -12.61 15.55
C ASP A 52 -7.37 -13.05 14.11
N THR A 53 -8.13 -14.11 14.00
CA THR A 53 -8.97 -14.38 12.84
C THR A 53 -10.11 -13.38 12.89
N GLY A 54 -9.94 -12.19 12.35
CA GLY A 54 -11.10 -11.33 12.22
C GLY A 54 -10.91 -9.85 12.50
N LYS A 55 -9.78 -9.28 12.16
CA LYS A 55 -9.73 -7.84 11.84
C LYS A 55 -8.45 -7.61 11.05
N GLY A 56 -8.68 -7.38 9.77
CA GLY A 56 -7.65 -7.12 8.80
C GLY A 56 -6.52 -6.29 9.39
N SER A 57 -5.35 -6.78 9.17
CA SER A 57 -4.09 -6.13 9.42
C SER A 57 -4.23 -4.61 9.36
N ARG A 58 -4.37 -3.99 10.53
CA ARG A 58 -4.05 -2.56 10.72
C ARG A 58 -2.54 -2.35 10.64
N PHE A 59 -1.87 -3.33 10.02
CA PHE A 59 -0.52 -3.15 9.55
C PHE A 59 -0.62 -2.17 8.40
N THR A 60 -0.38 -0.96 8.80
CA THR A 60 -0.12 0.11 7.87
C THR A 60 -1.24 0.35 6.86
N LEU A 61 -2.25 1.04 7.31
CA LEU A 61 -2.71 2.19 6.56
C LEU A 61 -1.55 3.22 6.47
N MET A 62 -0.37 2.78 6.23
CA MET A 62 0.65 3.52 5.54
C MET A 62 0.07 3.69 4.15
N ARG A 63 -0.77 4.72 4.03
CA ARG A 63 -1.28 5.31 2.80
C ARG A 63 -0.77 4.57 1.56
N THR A 64 -1.33 3.40 1.28
CA THR A 64 -1.27 2.75 -0.01
C THR A 64 -2.11 3.62 -0.97
N SER A 65 -1.73 4.88 -1.10
CA SER A 65 -2.34 5.83 -1.99
C SER A 65 -1.39 6.05 -3.14
N MET A 66 -1.81 5.66 -4.29
CA MET A 66 -1.19 6.01 -5.54
C MET A 66 -1.92 7.25 -6.06
N ASN A 67 -1.20 8.33 -6.33
CA ASN A 67 -1.79 9.49 -6.97
C ASN A 67 -2.06 9.20 -8.45
N SER A 68 -2.89 10.00 -9.10
CA SER A 68 -3.28 9.77 -10.50
C SER A 68 -2.09 9.78 -11.47
N ALA A 69 -1.04 10.53 -11.19
CA ALA A 69 0.18 10.54 -12.00
C ALA A 69 0.94 9.21 -11.91
N ALA A 70 1.10 8.69 -10.71
CA ALA A 70 1.77 7.41 -10.49
C ALA A 70 0.95 6.25 -11.04
N LEU A 71 -0.37 6.30 -10.92
CA LEU A 71 -1.27 5.30 -11.53
C LEU A 71 -1.14 5.30 -13.07
N CYS A 72 -1.12 6.48 -13.67
CA CYS A 72 -0.94 6.66 -15.10
C CYS A 72 0.39 6.03 -15.57
N LEU A 73 1.48 6.37 -14.91
CA LEU A 73 2.81 5.84 -15.23
C LEU A 73 2.86 4.31 -15.05
N ALA A 74 2.37 3.80 -13.92
CA ALA A 74 2.34 2.36 -13.65
C ALA A 74 1.49 1.61 -14.69
N THR A 75 0.34 2.16 -15.08
CA THR A 75 -0.52 1.56 -16.11
C THR A 75 0.17 1.52 -17.46
N ARG A 76 0.85 2.59 -17.86
CA ARG A 76 1.63 2.65 -19.11
C ARG A 76 2.75 1.62 -19.11
N GLN A 77 3.50 1.52 -18.04
CA GLN A 77 4.57 0.53 -17.90
C GLN A 77 4.04 -0.91 -17.95
N LEU A 78 2.94 -1.19 -17.24
CA LEU A 78 2.29 -2.50 -17.29
C LEU A 78 1.82 -2.83 -18.70
N ALA A 79 1.18 -1.89 -19.39
CA ALA A 79 0.72 -2.09 -20.77
C ALA A 79 1.89 -2.48 -21.69
N THR A 80 2.99 -1.74 -21.64
CA THR A 80 4.18 -2.00 -22.45
C THR A 80 4.81 -3.37 -22.16
N LEU A 81 4.89 -3.76 -20.88
CA LEU A 81 5.49 -5.04 -20.50
C LEU A 81 4.59 -6.22 -20.88
N VAL A 82 3.29 -6.10 -20.71
CA VAL A 82 2.33 -7.14 -21.10
C VAL A 82 2.22 -7.26 -22.62
N GLU A 83 2.30 -6.15 -23.36
CA GLU A 83 2.39 -6.15 -24.82
C GLU A 83 3.64 -6.89 -25.30
N ALA A 84 4.76 -6.74 -24.61
CA ALA A 84 6.00 -7.49 -24.84
C ALA A 84 5.93 -8.97 -24.41
N THR A 85 4.73 -9.48 -24.09
CA THR A 85 4.47 -10.86 -23.64
C THR A 85 5.10 -11.25 -22.32
N ILE A 86 5.47 -10.28 -21.48
CA ILE A 86 5.95 -10.53 -20.12
C ILE A 86 4.76 -10.92 -19.24
N PRO A 87 4.87 -12.00 -18.44
CA PRO A 87 3.83 -12.40 -17.51
C PRO A 87 3.44 -11.26 -16.56
N VAL A 88 2.15 -11.17 -16.22
CA VAL A 88 1.60 -10.07 -15.39
C VAL A 88 2.30 -9.97 -14.04
N GLU A 89 2.64 -11.09 -13.42
CA GLU A 89 3.35 -11.13 -12.13
C GLU A 89 4.78 -10.57 -12.22
N GLU A 90 5.48 -10.78 -13.33
CA GLU A 90 6.81 -10.21 -13.58
C GLU A 90 6.71 -8.72 -13.94
N ALA A 91 5.72 -8.36 -14.74
CA ALA A 91 5.43 -6.97 -15.08
C ALA A 91 5.12 -6.14 -13.83
N LEU A 92 4.29 -6.67 -12.91
CA LEU A 92 3.99 -6.05 -11.63
C LEU A 92 5.23 -5.88 -10.74
N ALA A 93 6.11 -6.87 -10.70
CA ALA A 93 7.37 -6.79 -9.96
C ALA A 93 8.27 -5.67 -10.52
N THR A 94 8.41 -5.62 -11.82
CA THR A 94 9.24 -4.60 -12.51
C THR A 94 8.72 -3.19 -12.25
N VAL A 95 7.40 -2.99 -12.38
CA VAL A 95 6.78 -1.68 -12.12
C VAL A 95 6.88 -1.29 -10.65
N ALA A 96 6.73 -2.25 -9.73
CA ALA A 96 6.90 -2.01 -8.29
C ALA A 96 8.33 -1.53 -7.94
N GLU A 97 9.35 -2.10 -8.57
CA GLU A 97 10.74 -1.69 -8.37
C GLU A 97 11.01 -0.26 -8.85
N GLN A 98 10.30 0.19 -9.88
CA GLN A 98 10.44 1.54 -10.44
C GLN A 98 9.65 2.60 -9.65
N CYS A 99 8.82 2.20 -8.69
CA CYS A 99 8.09 3.13 -7.84
C CYS A 99 9.00 3.84 -6.86
N GLU A 100 8.94 5.17 -6.85
CA GLU A 100 9.72 6.00 -5.93
C GLU A 100 9.21 5.95 -4.49
N LYS A 101 7.89 5.82 -4.32
CA LYS A 101 7.25 5.85 -2.99
C LYS A 101 7.03 4.45 -2.43
N PRO A 102 7.46 4.18 -1.18
CA PRO A 102 7.29 2.87 -0.55
C PRO A 102 5.84 2.37 -0.52
N GLY A 103 4.87 3.26 -0.36
CA GLY A 103 3.45 2.90 -0.37
C GLY A 103 2.95 2.40 -1.73
N GLN A 104 3.46 2.94 -2.84
CA GLN A 104 3.16 2.48 -4.19
C GLN A 104 3.78 1.11 -4.47
N LYS A 105 5.04 0.93 -4.08
CA LYS A 105 5.73 -0.34 -4.17
C LYS A 105 5.02 -1.43 -3.38
N ALA A 106 4.61 -1.15 -2.14
CA ALA A 106 3.87 -2.06 -1.29
C ALA A 106 2.52 -2.46 -1.90
N LEU A 107 1.78 -1.50 -2.48
CA LEU A 107 0.52 -1.74 -3.16
C LEU A 107 0.67 -2.70 -4.34
N LEU A 108 1.61 -2.43 -5.23
CA LEU A 108 1.86 -3.28 -6.41
C LEU A 108 2.40 -4.66 -6.02
N SER A 109 3.21 -4.74 -4.98
CA SER A 109 3.70 -6.01 -4.42
C SER A 109 2.56 -6.85 -3.83
N GLU A 110 1.58 -6.23 -3.18
CA GLU A 110 0.38 -6.91 -2.68
C GLU A 110 -0.49 -7.41 -3.82
N VAL A 111 -0.72 -6.60 -4.86
CA VAL A 111 -1.43 -7.02 -6.08
C VAL A 111 -0.72 -8.22 -6.72
N ARG A 112 0.59 -8.18 -6.84
CA ARG A 112 1.40 -9.30 -7.35
C ARG A 112 1.22 -10.56 -6.53
N SER A 113 1.27 -10.47 -5.20
CA SER A 113 1.06 -11.62 -4.31
C SER A 113 -0.30 -12.28 -4.52
N GLN A 114 -1.36 -11.49 -4.71
CA GLN A 114 -2.69 -12.01 -4.98
C GLN A 114 -2.76 -12.74 -6.33
N VAL A 115 -2.09 -12.23 -7.36
CA VAL A 115 -2.00 -12.90 -8.67
C VAL A 115 -1.22 -14.21 -8.56
N LEU A 116 -0.12 -14.24 -7.81
CA LEU A 116 0.66 -15.46 -7.56
C LEU A 116 -0.12 -16.51 -6.77
N GLU A 117 -1.07 -16.11 -5.91
CA GLU A 117 -2.01 -17.00 -5.22
C GLU A 117 -3.10 -17.57 -6.14
N GLY A 118 -3.15 -17.21 -7.40
CA GLY A 118 -4.09 -17.68 -8.41
C GLY A 118 -5.33 -16.82 -8.60
N LYS A 119 -5.39 -15.63 -8.01
CA LYS A 119 -6.47 -14.66 -8.26
C LYS A 119 -6.27 -13.95 -9.59
N SER A 120 -7.38 -13.52 -10.21
CA SER A 120 -7.29 -12.67 -11.38
C SER A 120 -6.70 -11.31 -11.03
N LEU A 121 -6.12 -10.62 -12.00
CA LEU A 121 -5.63 -9.25 -11.80
C LEU A 121 -6.76 -8.32 -11.36
N ALA A 122 -7.94 -8.44 -11.96
CA ALA A 122 -9.11 -7.65 -11.59
C ALA A 122 -9.53 -7.86 -10.12
N GLU A 123 -9.50 -9.10 -9.63
CA GLU A 123 -9.77 -9.42 -8.22
C GLU A 123 -8.71 -8.83 -7.29
N ALA A 124 -7.44 -8.94 -7.66
CA ALA A 124 -6.33 -8.36 -6.90
C ALA A 124 -6.46 -6.83 -6.78
N LEU A 125 -6.80 -6.15 -7.87
CA LEU A 125 -7.04 -4.70 -7.90
C LEU A 125 -8.27 -4.27 -7.09
N SER A 126 -9.25 -5.15 -6.94
CA SER A 126 -10.48 -4.86 -6.17
C SER A 126 -10.24 -4.62 -4.68
N ARG A 127 -9.09 -5.02 -4.15
CA ARG A 127 -8.68 -4.72 -2.77
C ARG A 127 -8.33 -3.24 -2.56
N PHE A 128 -8.06 -2.52 -3.63
CA PHE A 128 -7.66 -1.10 -3.60
C PHE A 128 -8.64 -0.20 -4.38
N PRO A 129 -9.92 -0.13 -3.96
CA PRO A 129 -10.96 0.58 -4.72
C PRO A 129 -10.75 2.09 -4.79
N ARG A 130 -9.93 2.64 -3.89
CA ARG A 130 -9.57 4.07 -3.89
C ARG A 130 -8.53 4.42 -4.95
N VAL A 131 -7.73 3.44 -5.38
CA VAL A 131 -6.69 3.61 -6.40
C VAL A 131 -7.23 3.21 -7.77
N PHE A 132 -7.84 2.04 -7.85
CA PHE A 132 -8.37 1.49 -9.09
C PHE A 132 -9.89 1.65 -9.13
N SER A 133 -10.37 2.55 -9.97
CA SER A 133 -11.80 2.81 -10.14
C SER A 133 -12.56 1.56 -10.60
N ARG A 134 -13.87 1.58 -10.41
CA ARG A 134 -14.73 0.50 -10.89
C ARG A 134 -14.56 0.25 -12.39
N LEU A 135 -14.49 1.32 -13.18
CA LEU A 135 -14.26 1.23 -14.62
C LEU A 135 -12.92 0.54 -14.93
N TYR A 136 -11.85 0.96 -14.24
CA TYR A 136 -10.52 0.36 -14.42
C TYR A 136 -10.56 -1.16 -14.19
N ARG A 137 -11.12 -1.59 -13.08
CA ARG A 137 -11.22 -3.01 -12.72
C ARG A 137 -12.10 -3.80 -13.67
N SER A 138 -13.22 -3.22 -14.12
CA SER A 138 -14.12 -3.87 -15.09
C SER A 138 -13.46 -4.05 -16.45
N MET A 139 -12.68 -3.09 -16.91
CA MET A 139 -11.93 -3.20 -18.15
C MET A 139 -10.83 -4.28 -18.06
N VAL A 140 -10.10 -4.34 -16.95
CA VAL A 140 -9.12 -5.38 -16.69
C VAL A 140 -9.77 -6.76 -16.69
N ALA A 141 -10.90 -6.92 -15.99
CA ALA A 141 -11.66 -8.17 -15.97
C ALA A 141 -12.10 -8.63 -17.37
N ALA A 142 -12.57 -7.70 -18.19
CA ALA A 142 -12.93 -8.00 -19.59
C ALA A 142 -11.71 -8.42 -20.42
N GLY A 143 -10.57 -7.76 -20.23
CA GLY A 143 -9.31 -8.10 -20.90
C GLY A 143 -8.79 -9.48 -20.52
N GLU A 144 -8.86 -9.85 -19.24
CA GLU A 144 -8.47 -11.18 -18.77
C GLU A 144 -9.37 -12.28 -19.35
N LYS A 145 -10.67 -12.05 -19.40
CA LYS A 145 -11.64 -13.03 -19.94
C LYS A 145 -11.53 -13.21 -21.45
N SER A 146 -11.19 -12.14 -22.19
CA SER A 146 -11.04 -12.17 -23.64
C SER A 146 -9.66 -12.59 -24.12
N GLY A 147 -8.67 -12.63 -23.22
CA GLY A 147 -7.26 -12.88 -23.57
C GLY A 147 -6.56 -11.69 -24.23
N HIS A 148 -7.14 -10.47 -24.16
CA HIS A 148 -6.60 -9.24 -24.75
C HIS A 148 -6.28 -8.21 -23.65
N LEU A 149 -5.59 -8.65 -22.60
CA LEU A 149 -5.23 -7.79 -21.48
C LEU A 149 -4.26 -6.68 -21.91
N ASP A 150 -3.35 -6.95 -22.82
CA ASP A 150 -2.44 -6.00 -23.47
C ASP A 150 -3.17 -4.80 -24.04
N THR A 151 -4.12 -5.04 -24.91
CA THR A 151 -4.95 -4.01 -25.57
C THR A 151 -5.76 -3.21 -24.55
N VAL A 152 -6.31 -3.87 -23.54
CA VAL A 152 -7.09 -3.20 -22.48
C VAL A 152 -6.20 -2.31 -21.62
N LEU A 153 -5.02 -2.77 -21.24
CA LEU A 153 -4.05 -1.97 -20.46
C LEU A 153 -3.57 -0.74 -21.24
N GLU A 154 -3.36 -0.87 -22.54
CA GLU A 154 -3.02 0.27 -23.39
C GLU A 154 -4.13 1.32 -23.41
N ARG A 155 -5.38 0.92 -23.60
CA ARG A 155 -6.54 1.82 -23.53
C ARG A 155 -6.71 2.45 -22.14
N LEU A 156 -6.44 1.70 -21.08
CA LEU A 156 -6.46 2.22 -19.71
C LEU A 156 -5.35 3.25 -19.48
N ALA A 157 -4.16 3.01 -20.05
CA ALA A 157 -3.07 3.98 -19.99
C ALA A 157 -3.47 5.29 -20.68
N ASP A 158 -4.05 5.23 -21.87
CA ASP A 158 -4.56 6.41 -22.58
C ASP A 158 -5.67 7.12 -21.79
N TYR A 159 -6.59 6.38 -21.20
CA TYR A 159 -7.64 6.93 -20.36
C TYR A 159 -7.10 7.65 -19.13
N THR A 160 -6.17 7.04 -18.42
CA THR A 160 -5.55 7.66 -17.23
C THR A 160 -4.70 8.88 -17.58
N GLU A 161 -4.02 8.88 -18.70
CA GLU A 161 -3.28 10.03 -19.23
C GLU A 161 -4.20 11.20 -19.57
N ASN A 162 -5.32 10.93 -20.24
CA ASN A 162 -6.32 11.95 -20.56
C ASN A 162 -6.95 12.54 -19.31
N GLN A 163 -7.29 11.72 -18.32
CA GLN A 163 -7.77 12.16 -17.01
C GLN A 163 -6.77 13.09 -16.30
N GLN A 164 -5.51 12.77 -16.38
CA GLN A 164 -4.42 13.57 -15.81
C GLN A 164 -4.29 14.93 -16.50
N LYS A 165 -4.33 14.96 -17.83
CA LYS A 165 -4.27 16.19 -18.64
C LYS A 165 -5.45 17.12 -18.34
N ILE A 166 -6.65 16.59 -18.21
CA ILE A 166 -7.86 17.36 -17.87
C ILE A 166 -7.74 17.99 -16.48
N LYS A 167 -7.30 17.22 -15.49
CA LYS A 167 -7.06 17.74 -14.13
C LYS A 167 -6.02 18.85 -14.12
N GLY A 168 -4.93 18.69 -14.86
CA GLY A 168 -3.88 19.72 -14.99
C GLY A 168 -4.42 21.02 -15.58
N LYS A 169 -5.23 20.95 -16.64
CA LYS A 169 -5.86 22.12 -17.27
C LYS A 169 -6.82 22.86 -16.34
N ILE A 170 -7.63 22.15 -15.58
CA ILE A 170 -8.56 22.74 -14.60
C ILE A 170 -7.80 23.50 -13.52
N ILE A 171 -6.73 22.94 -13.00
CA ILE A 171 -5.89 23.58 -11.98
C ILE A 171 -5.25 24.85 -12.53
N GLN A 172 -4.73 24.82 -13.76
CA GLN A 172 -4.16 26.00 -14.40
C GLN A 172 -5.20 27.11 -14.64
N ALA A 173 -6.42 26.75 -15.04
CA ALA A 173 -7.50 27.70 -15.21
C ALA A 173 -7.96 28.35 -13.88
N MET A 174 -7.80 27.66 -12.75
CA MET A 174 -8.12 28.21 -11.43
C MET A 174 -7.02 29.11 -10.85
N ILE A 175 -5.76 28.95 -11.28
CA ILE A 175 -4.62 29.73 -10.79
C ILE A 175 -4.49 31.09 -11.48
N TYR A 176 -5.05 31.26 -12.69
CA TYR A 176 -5.08 32.50 -13.44
C TYR A 176 -6.51 33.01 -13.64
N PRO A 177 -7.13 33.66 -12.64
CA PRO A 177 -8.31 34.47 -12.90
C PRO A 177 -7.82 35.75 -13.60
N THR A 178 -8.19 35.92 -14.85
CA THR A 178 -8.13 37.23 -15.52
C THR A 178 -9.17 38.15 -14.94
#